data_3daf883edd7291410490a78820cda0ff
#
_entry.id   3daf883edd7291410490a78820cda0ff
#
_cell.length_a   1.000
_cell.length_b   1.000
_cell.length_c   1.000
_cell.angle_alpha   90.00
_cell.angle_beta   90.00
_cell.angle_gamma   90.00
#
_symmetry.space_group_name_H-M   'P 1'
#
loop_
_entity.id
_entity.type
_entity.pdbx_description
1 polymer ?
#
loop_
_entity_poly.entity_id
_entity_poly.type
_entity_poly.pdbx_seq_one_letter_code
_entity_poly.pdbx_strand_id
1 'polypeptide(L)'
;EINDTVNKIQAKYRNEGFITTQVVIPKQNFNSGYLKISIIESFIEDIVVIGGKKGTNSYVKYMTKSIISNDSKSKIFDYDELERQLLLIRKTGIANLSSTLSKGTKKGGSILTIKLDKRPFSKYIFSNTHLSENLGDYQVGLGTFYTTKSIKPIKFSSIFKYAFPHTDGLMSGIVSFEKPISNKGLSVSALYAYTKTETKDLYPDTSGDSVNKGDSEYISLSLDYPIILKRNTGLSFDIGTTIQNSSSDFYLDDVKTNNVSTDRIRAARLGITGRKDLQNSANYFRFEISQGIDGWDNDIKSNEYKSDLDAKSNFTKYKLDVVREQSLRVKGLKGFNLELKASGQLAGDNLPVPEKLSFGGHEFGKGFKNSHIFGDEGWVSSVKLSKNFRKGKGIVSPYAWYDYGSTSDLDSSEDDYTASTLGIGLGGKFNKNTTYDLSVGFPSTDESNTDEVGTDHSIYGFSLGWFF
;
A
#
# COMPACT_ATOMS: atom_id res chain seq x y z
N GLU A 1 -38.13 5.87 -33.72
CA GLU A 1 -38.87 5.46 -32.51
C GLU A 1 -38.62 3.98 -32.15
N ILE A 2 -38.89 3.00 -33.05
CA ILE A 2 -38.71 1.56 -32.75
C ILE A 2 -37.24 1.25 -32.45
N ASN A 3 -36.32 1.68 -33.28
CA ASN A 3 -34.88 1.49 -33.07
C ASN A 3 -34.40 2.21 -31.81
N ASP A 4 -34.96 3.35 -31.46
CA ASP A 4 -34.61 4.08 -30.23
C ASP A 4 -35.07 3.30 -29.00
N THR A 5 -36.24 2.65 -29.04
CA THR A 5 -36.72 1.80 -27.98
C THR A 5 -35.82 0.58 -27.79
N VAL A 6 -35.41 -0.10 -28.87
CA VAL A 6 -34.47 -1.23 -28.83
C VAL A 6 -33.13 -0.78 -28.25
N ASN A 7 -32.59 0.36 -28.68
CA ASN A 7 -31.34 0.91 -28.18
C ASN A 7 -31.41 1.27 -26.67
N LYS A 8 -32.54 1.83 -26.23
CA LYS A 8 -32.75 2.12 -24.78
C LYS A 8 -32.78 0.85 -23.95
N ILE A 9 -33.49 -0.19 -24.39
CA ILE A 9 -33.53 -1.49 -23.69
C ILE A 9 -32.11 -2.09 -23.68
N GLN A 10 -31.42 -2.10 -24.82
CA GLN A 10 -30.03 -2.62 -24.91
C GLN A 10 -29.07 -1.86 -24.00
N ALA A 11 -29.19 -0.53 -23.91
CA ALA A 11 -28.38 0.32 -23.06
C ALA A 11 -28.65 0.02 -21.57
N LYS A 12 -29.92 -0.23 -21.18
CA LYS A 12 -30.27 -0.62 -19.81
C LYS A 12 -29.58 -1.93 -19.41
N TYR A 13 -29.68 -2.98 -20.23
CA TYR A 13 -28.98 -4.24 -19.97
C TYR A 13 -27.46 -4.06 -19.83
N ARG A 14 -26.85 -3.27 -20.74
CA ARG A 14 -25.40 -2.99 -20.67
C ARG A 14 -25.00 -2.24 -19.41
N ASN A 15 -25.77 -1.26 -19.00
CA ASN A 15 -25.51 -0.46 -17.79
C ASN A 15 -25.63 -1.28 -16.49
N GLU A 16 -26.44 -2.33 -16.51
CA GLU A 16 -26.63 -3.28 -15.40
C GLU A 16 -25.61 -4.45 -15.44
N GLY A 17 -24.61 -4.41 -16.36
CA GLY A 17 -23.55 -5.46 -16.42
C GLY A 17 -23.84 -6.58 -17.43
N PHE A 18 -25.03 -6.68 -18.03
CA PHE A 18 -25.40 -7.72 -19.01
C PHE A 18 -24.96 -7.36 -20.43
N ILE A 19 -23.66 -7.13 -20.60
CA ILE A 19 -23.06 -6.53 -21.82
C ILE A 19 -23.21 -7.37 -23.09
N THR A 20 -23.43 -8.66 -22.97
CA THR A 20 -23.57 -9.61 -24.10
C THR A 20 -25.01 -9.93 -24.45
N THR A 21 -25.99 -9.45 -23.67
CA THR A 21 -27.41 -9.57 -23.96
C THR A 21 -27.73 -8.81 -25.25
N GLN A 22 -28.52 -9.41 -26.15
CA GLN A 22 -28.92 -8.84 -27.42
C GLN A 22 -30.42 -8.56 -27.45
N VAL A 23 -30.78 -7.36 -27.84
CA VAL A 23 -32.19 -6.94 -28.08
C VAL A 23 -32.39 -6.87 -29.57
N VAL A 24 -33.26 -7.71 -30.12
CA VAL A 24 -33.49 -7.81 -31.57
C VAL A 24 -34.97 -7.75 -31.89
N ILE A 25 -35.30 -7.22 -33.07
CA ILE A 25 -36.63 -7.29 -33.64
C ILE A 25 -36.67 -8.50 -34.59
N PRO A 26 -37.39 -9.58 -34.24
CA PRO A 26 -37.51 -10.72 -35.12
C PRO A 26 -38.30 -10.34 -36.36
N LYS A 27 -38.11 -11.09 -37.45
CA LYS A 27 -38.94 -10.94 -38.67
C LYS A 27 -40.40 -11.16 -38.29
N GLN A 28 -41.25 -10.15 -38.52
CA GLN A 28 -42.65 -10.16 -38.10
C GLN A 28 -43.52 -9.34 -39.07
N ASN A 29 -44.84 -9.61 -39.02
CA ASN A 29 -45.82 -8.86 -39.72
C ASN A 29 -46.36 -7.74 -38.82
N PHE A 30 -46.31 -6.50 -39.25
CA PHE A 30 -46.74 -5.31 -38.50
C PHE A 30 -48.24 -5.02 -38.60
N ASN A 31 -48.97 -5.75 -39.44
CA ASN A 31 -50.44 -5.55 -39.64
C ASN A 31 -51.25 -5.90 -38.37
N SER A 32 -50.65 -6.59 -37.42
CA SER A 32 -51.32 -6.96 -36.15
C SER A 32 -51.40 -5.82 -35.12
N GLY A 33 -50.73 -4.68 -35.38
CA GLY A 33 -50.62 -3.57 -34.42
C GLY A 33 -49.70 -3.84 -33.22
N TYR A 34 -49.08 -5.03 -33.14
CA TYR A 34 -48.14 -5.40 -32.07
C TYR A 34 -46.70 -5.45 -32.57
N LEU A 35 -45.79 -4.88 -31.79
CA LEU A 35 -44.35 -5.00 -32.01
C LEU A 35 -43.76 -6.06 -31.07
N LYS A 36 -43.22 -7.13 -31.63
CA LYS A 36 -42.50 -8.15 -30.85
C LYS A 36 -41.01 -7.79 -30.79
N ILE A 37 -40.48 -7.63 -29.59
CA ILE A 37 -39.06 -7.44 -29.31
C ILE A 37 -38.58 -8.73 -28.62
N SER A 38 -37.50 -9.31 -29.14
CA SER A 38 -36.87 -10.50 -28.54
C SER A 38 -35.59 -10.12 -27.82
N ILE A 39 -35.47 -10.51 -26.56
CA ILE A 39 -34.27 -10.34 -25.76
C ILE A 39 -33.57 -11.70 -25.70
N ILE A 40 -32.32 -11.75 -26.13
CA ILE A 40 -31.48 -12.94 -26.08
C ILE A 40 -30.47 -12.71 -24.97
N GLU A 41 -30.82 -13.15 -23.79
CA GLU A 41 -29.94 -13.13 -22.63
C GLU A 41 -28.82 -14.16 -22.81
N SER A 42 -27.60 -13.75 -22.53
CA SER A 42 -26.43 -14.63 -22.70
C SER A 42 -26.03 -15.28 -21.39
N PHE A 43 -25.32 -16.41 -21.52
CA PHE A 43 -24.73 -17.14 -20.42
C PHE A 43 -23.39 -17.73 -20.84
N ILE A 44 -22.55 -18.12 -19.86
CA ILE A 44 -21.26 -18.77 -20.12
C ILE A 44 -21.44 -20.28 -20.07
N GLU A 45 -21.30 -20.95 -21.23
CA GLU A 45 -21.40 -22.40 -21.35
C GLU A 45 -20.20 -23.11 -20.75
N ASP A 46 -18.99 -22.57 -21.02
CA ASP A 46 -17.74 -23.18 -20.59
C ASP A 46 -16.63 -22.15 -20.43
N ILE A 47 -15.62 -22.49 -19.63
CA ILE A 47 -14.42 -21.69 -19.40
C ILE A 47 -13.18 -22.49 -19.77
N VAL A 48 -12.49 -22.02 -20.80
CA VAL A 48 -11.23 -22.57 -21.28
C VAL A 48 -10.07 -21.78 -20.69
N VAL A 49 -9.17 -22.44 -19.96
CA VAL A 49 -7.98 -21.81 -19.38
C VAL A 49 -6.74 -22.35 -20.08
N ILE A 50 -5.95 -21.47 -20.68
CA ILE A 50 -4.76 -21.81 -21.46
C ILE A 50 -3.51 -21.08 -20.95
N GLY A 51 -2.34 -21.69 -21.14
CA GLY A 51 -1.02 -21.05 -20.87
C GLY A 51 -0.48 -21.19 -19.45
N GLY A 52 -1.28 -21.60 -18.47
CA GLY A 52 -0.84 -21.79 -17.08
C GLY A 52 -0.29 -23.19 -16.78
N LYS A 53 0.35 -23.36 -15.62
CA LYS A 53 0.63 -24.67 -15.04
C LYS A 53 -0.67 -25.32 -14.53
N LYS A 54 -0.71 -26.65 -14.37
CA LYS A 54 -1.89 -27.41 -13.92
C LYS A 54 -2.55 -26.80 -12.66
N GLY A 55 -1.78 -26.52 -11.62
CA GLY A 55 -2.30 -25.92 -10.38
C GLY A 55 -2.88 -24.50 -10.59
N THR A 56 -2.20 -23.67 -11.40
CA THR A 56 -2.70 -22.32 -11.76
C THR A 56 -4.01 -22.40 -12.54
N ASN A 57 -4.09 -23.29 -13.54
CA ASN A 57 -5.31 -23.47 -14.33
C ASN A 57 -6.47 -23.96 -13.45
N SER A 58 -6.20 -24.89 -12.52
CA SER A 58 -7.19 -25.40 -11.57
C SER A 58 -7.69 -24.29 -10.63
N TYR A 59 -6.80 -23.41 -10.15
CA TYR A 59 -7.18 -22.26 -9.35
C TYR A 59 -8.10 -21.29 -10.11
N VAL A 60 -7.73 -20.94 -11.36
CA VAL A 60 -8.54 -20.05 -12.20
C VAL A 60 -9.92 -20.67 -12.45
N LYS A 61 -10.00 -21.97 -12.79
CA LYS A 61 -11.27 -22.67 -12.95
C LYS A 61 -12.11 -22.69 -11.66
N TYR A 62 -11.46 -22.89 -10.51
CA TYR A 62 -12.16 -22.81 -9.21
C TYR A 62 -12.76 -21.43 -8.96
N MET A 63 -11.99 -20.37 -9.19
CA MET A 63 -12.43 -18.99 -8.99
C MET A 63 -13.59 -18.60 -9.93
N THR A 64 -13.58 -19.08 -11.15
CA THR A 64 -14.56 -18.71 -12.19
C THR A 64 -15.74 -19.70 -12.31
N LYS A 65 -15.76 -20.77 -11.51
CA LYS A 65 -16.79 -21.81 -11.60
C LYS A 65 -18.22 -21.28 -11.43
N SER A 66 -18.39 -20.27 -10.58
CA SER A 66 -19.71 -19.66 -10.31
C SER A 66 -20.31 -18.94 -11.53
N ILE A 67 -19.52 -18.62 -12.55
CA ILE A 67 -19.94 -17.86 -13.74
C ILE A 67 -20.58 -18.81 -14.78
N ILE A 68 -20.26 -20.11 -14.74
CA ILE A 68 -20.78 -21.10 -15.70
C ILE A 68 -22.25 -21.36 -15.45
N SER A 69 -23.03 -21.43 -16.55
CA SER A 69 -24.44 -21.81 -16.51
C SER A 69 -24.78 -22.74 -17.69
N ASN A 70 -25.81 -23.53 -17.52
CA ASN A 70 -26.30 -24.41 -18.58
C ASN A 70 -27.22 -23.70 -19.57
N ASP A 71 -27.86 -22.60 -19.13
CA ASP A 71 -28.78 -21.76 -19.92
C ASP A 71 -28.95 -20.38 -19.25
N SER A 72 -29.57 -19.43 -19.97
CA SER A 72 -29.87 -18.08 -19.47
C SER A 72 -30.94 -18.04 -18.40
N LYS A 73 -31.80 -19.06 -18.28
CA LYS A 73 -32.85 -19.12 -17.25
C LYS A 73 -32.23 -19.43 -15.88
N SER A 74 -31.17 -20.24 -15.89
CA SER A 74 -30.46 -20.60 -14.65
C SER A 74 -29.55 -19.45 -14.18
N LYS A 75 -28.85 -18.78 -15.11
CA LYS A 75 -27.99 -17.63 -14.80
C LYS A 75 -27.65 -16.85 -16.06
N ILE A 76 -27.98 -15.56 -16.07
CA ILE A 76 -27.53 -14.62 -17.11
C ILE A 76 -26.08 -14.26 -16.82
N PHE A 77 -25.29 -14.05 -17.89
CA PHE A 77 -23.90 -13.60 -17.75
C PHE A 77 -23.83 -12.16 -17.25
N ASP A 78 -23.21 -11.99 -16.11
CA ASP A 78 -22.91 -10.71 -15.45
C ASP A 78 -21.41 -10.40 -15.57
N TYR A 79 -21.11 -9.27 -16.23
CA TYR A 79 -19.74 -8.79 -16.41
C TYR A 79 -19.09 -8.34 -15.10
N ASP A 80 -19.83 -7.76 -14.17
CA ASP A 80 -19.31 -7.29 -12.89
C ASP A 80 -18.81 -8.49 -12.05
N GLU A 81 -19.52 -9.62 -12.07
CA GLU A 81 -19.08 -10.86 -11.44
C GLU A 81 -17.79 -11.39 -12.08
N LEU A 82 -17.74 -11.43 -13.42
CA LEU A 82 -16.52 -11.83 -14.14
C LEU A 82 -15.35 -10.90 -13.80
N GLU A 83 -15.54 -9.59 -13.90
CA GLU A 83 -14.49 -8.61 -13.59
C GLU A 83 -13.93 -8.82 -12.18
N ARG A 84 -14.83 -8.99 -11.19
CA ARG A 84 -14.44 -9.26 -9.81
C ARG A 84 -13.58 -10.53 -9.70
N GLN A 85 -13.97 -11.63 -10.32
CA GLN A 85 -13.18 -12.88 -10.29
C GLN A 85 -11.81 -12.72 -10.94
N LEU A 86 -11.74 -12.05 -12.09
CA LEU A 86 -10.48 -11.79 -12.77
C LEU A 86 -9.56 -10.88 -11.95
N LEU A 87 -10.10 -9.87 -11.25
CA LEU A 87 -9.34 -8.99 -10.37
C LEU A 87 -8.84 -9.74 -9.12
N LEU A 88 -9.64 -10.62 -8.53
CA LEU A 88 -9.21 -11.48 -7.41
C LEU A 88 -8.05 -12.39 -7.83
N ILE A 89 -8.12 -13.01 -9.02
CA ILE A 89 -7.03 -13.82 -9.55
C ILE A 89 -5.76 -12.96 -9.76
N ARG A 90 -5.89 -11.75 -10.32
CA ARG A 90 -4.76 -10.82 -10.49
C ARG A 90 -4.13 -10.41 -9.15
N LYS A 91 -4.94 -10.16 -8.11
CA LYS A 91 -4.45 -9.80 -6.77
C LYS A 91 -3.48 -10.84 -6.21
N THR A 92 -3.69 -12.12 -6.49
CA THR A 92 -2.77 -13.18 -6.05
C THR A 92 -1.38 -13.12 -6.71
N GLY A 93 -1.28 -12.47 -7.87
CA GLY A 93 -0.02 -12.41 -8.61
C GLY A 93 0.42 -13.73 -9.25
N ILE A 94 -0.45 -14.75 -9.33
CA ILE A 94 -0.12 -16.08 -9.85
C ILE A 94 0.20 -16.06 -11.35
N ALA A 95 -0.44 -15.18 -12.12
CA ALA A 95 -0.20 -14.96 -13.54
C ALA A 95 -0.74 -13.58 -13.99
N ASN A 96 -0.21 -13.08 -15.10
CA ASN A 96 -0.93 -12.07 -15.88
C ASN A 96 -2.02 -12.78 -16.67
N LEU A 97 -3.17 -12.12 -16.85
CA LEU A 97 -4.29 -12.75 -17.55
C LEU A 97 -4.97 -11.79 -18.50
N SER A 98 -5.44 -12.34 -19.62
CA SER A 98 -6.38 -11.72 -20.54
C SER A 98 -7.58 -12.66 -20.75
N SER A 99 -8.72 -12.09 -21.09
CA SER A 99 -9.94 -12.88 -21.33
C SER A 99 -10.61 -12.45 -22.61
N THR A 100 -11.18 -13.43 -23.33
CA THR A 100 -11.95 -13.23 -24.55
C THR A 100 -13.22 -14.07 -24.50
N LEU A 101 -14.31 -13.50 -25.04
CA LEU A 101 -15.57 -14.21 -25.22
C LEU A 101 -15.71 -14.62 -26.68
N SER A 102 -16.09 -15.87 -26.93
CA SER A 102 -16.45 -16.39 -28.24
C SER A 102 -17.86 -16.99 -28.21
N LYS A 103 -18.46 -17.17 -29.39
CA LYS A 103 -19.78 -17.79 -29.52
C LYS A 103 -19.73 -19.23 -29.02
N GLY A 104 -20.72 -19.61 -28.23
CA GLY A 104 -20.92 -20.99 -27.76
C GLY A 104 -21.72 -21.83 -28.76
N THR A 105 -22.07 -23.03 -28.36
CA THR A 105 -22.83 -23.98 -29.15
C THR A 105 -24.33 -23.77 -29.02
N LYS A 106 -24.80 -23.30 -27.87
CA LYS A 106 -26.21 -23.06 -27.57
C LYS A 106 -26.61 -21.61 -27.94
N LYS A 107 -27.91 -21.40 -28.18
CA LYS A 107 -28.45 -20.05 -28.42
C LYS A 107 -28.27 -19.18 -27.17
N GLY A 108 -27.61 -18.04 -27.27
CA GLY A 108 -27.24 -17.15 -26.15
C GLY A 108 -26.00 -17.63 -25.37
N GLY A 109 -25.47 -18.82 -25.65
CA GLY A 109 -24.28 -19.33 -25.01
C GLY A 109 -22.98 -18.70 -25.51
N SER A 110 -22.02 -18.53 -24.60
CA SER A 110 -20.67 -18.02 -24.87
C SER A 110 -19.62 -18.87 -24.18
N ILE A 111 -18.44 -18.99 -24.80
CA ILE A 111 -17.26 -19.64 -24.21
C ILE A 111 -16.30 -18.53 -23.78
N LEU A 112 -15.92 -18.56 -22.51
CA LEU A 112 -14.91 -17.66 -21.95
C LEU A 112 -13.53 -18.32 -22.02
N THR A 113 -12.63 -17.74 -22.81
CA THR A 113 -11.23 -18.18 -22.85
C THR A 113 -10.38 -17.24 -21.98
N ILE A 114 -9.71 -17.80 -20.97
CA ILE A 114 -8.77 -17.07 -20.09
C ILE A 114 -7.36 -17.51 -20.45
N LYS A 115 -6.57 -16.60 -21.02
CA LYS A 115 -5.16 -16.83 -21.33
C LYS A 115 -4.30 -16.33 -20.17
N LEU A 116 -3.41 -17.19 -19.69
CA LEU A 116 -2.48 -16.93 -18.62
C LEU A 116 -1.06 -16.78 -19.18
N ASP A 117 -0.46 -15.63 -18.93
CA ASP A 117 0.94 -15.39 -19.25
C ASP A 117 1.79 -15.60 -17.97
N LYS A 118 2.99 -16.16 -18.15
CA LYS A 118 3.90 -16.38 -17.02
C LYS A 118 4.21 -15.06 -16.35
N ARG A 119 3.95 -14.98 -15.05
CA ARG A 119 4.52 -13.93 -14.23
C ARG A 119 5.87 -14.43 -13.71
N PRO A 120 6.97 -13.75 -14.03
CA PRO A 120 8.26 -14.14 -13.51
C PRO A 120 8.29 -13.93 -12.00
N PHE A 121 9.14 -14.69 -11.31
CA PHE A 121 9.62 -14.36 -10.00
C PHE A 121 10.24 -12.95 -10.08
N SER A 122 9.75 -12.00 -9.29
CA SER A 122 10.24 -10.63 -9.33
C SER A 122 11.24 -10.41 -8.20
N LYS A 123 12.39 -9.88 -8.54
CA LYS A 123 13.42 -9.45 -7.61
C LYS A 123 13.73 -7.98 -7.87
N TYR A 124 14.15 -7.28 -6.84
CA TYR A 124 14.71 -5.95 -6.99
C TYR A 124 15.81 -5.72 -5.97
N ILE A 125 16.81 -4.97 -6.37
CA ILE A 125 17.85 -4.45 -5.51
C ILE A 125 17.67 -2.94 -5.45
N PHE A 126 17.88 -2.35 -4.30
CA PHE A 126 17.81 -0.91 -4.14
C PHE A 126 18.92 -0.40 -3.23
N SER A 127 19.29 0.86 -3.41
CA SER A 127 20.12 1.62 -2.50
C SER A 127 19.51 3.01 -2.33
N ASN A 128 19.52 3.55 -1.13
CA ASN A 128 19.05 4.91 -0.86
C ASN A 128 19.65 5.47 0.44
N THR A 129 19.49 6.78 0.62
CA THR A 129 19.95 7.54 1.80
C THR A 129 18.83 7.68 2.87
N HIS A 130 17.84 6.79 2.89
CA HIS A 130 16.70 6.86 3.83
C HIS A 130 17.05 6.25 5.20
N LEU A 131 18.18 6.65 5.76
CA LEU A 131 18.65 6.29 7.10
C LEU A 131 18.76 7.53 7.98
N SER A 132 18.71 7.32 9.28
CA SER A 132 19.16 8.33 10.25
C SER A 132 20.69 8.41 10.17
N GLU A 133 21.26 9.60 10.41
CA GLU A 133 22.70 9.87 10.26
C GLU A 133 23.59 8.89 11.02
N ASN A 134 23.20 8.56 12.25
CA ASN A 134 23.99 7.70 13.12
C ASN A 134 23.86 6.19 12.81
N LEU A 135 23.02 5.80 11.82
CA LEU A 135 22.86 4.42 11.37
C LEU A 135 23.68 4.10 10.11
N GLY A 136 24.26 5.09 9.46
CA GLY A 136 25.05 4.97 8.24
C GLY A 136 24.61 5.93 7.15
N ASP A 137 25.43 6.07 6.10
CA ASP A 137 25.21 7.04 5.03
C ASP A 137 24.05 6.62 4.10
N TYR A 138 23.98 5.32 3.79
CA TYR A 138 22.94 4.76 2.93
C TYR A 138 22.67 3.30 3.24
N GLN A 139 21.50 2.84 2.84
CA GLN A 139 21.10 1.43 2.93
C GLN A 139 21.08 0.77 1.56
N VAL A 140 21.42 -0.52 1.56
CA VAL A 140 21.28 -1.41 0.40
C VAL A 140 20.28 -2.50 0.77
N GLY A 141 19.38 -2.84 -0.15
CA GLY A 141 18.40 -3.87 0.10
C GLY A 141 18.08 -4.74 -1.10
N LEU A 142 17.59 -5.94 -0.78
CA LEU A 142 17.10 -6.94 -1.73
C LEU A 142 15.65 -7.27 -1.41
N GLY A 143 14.77 -7.14 -2.40
CA GLY A 143 13.39 -7.57 -2.29
C GLY A 143 13.05 -8.69 -3.26
N THR A 144 12.14 -9.59 -2.84
CA THR A 144 11.63 -10.67 -3.68
C THR A 144 10.12 -10.79 -3.59
N PHE A 145 9.49 -11.17 -4.71
CA PHE A 145 8.07 -11.49 -4.77
C PHE A 145 7.87 -12.80 -5.49
N TYR A 146 7.10 -13.70 -4.88
CA TYR A 146 6.79 -15.00 -5.45
C TYR A 146 5.36 -15.41 -5.12
N THR A 147 4.68 -16.06 -6.06
CA THR A 147 3.38 -16.70 -5.81
C THR A 147 3.45 -18.17 -6.23
N THR A 148 3.04 -19.06 -5.34
CA THR A 148 3.02 -20.50 -5.62
C THR A 148 2.03 -20.83 -6.73
N LYS A 149 2.43 -21.72 -7.65
CA LYS A 149 1.61 -22.12 -8.81
C LYS A 149 0.74 -23.34 -8.45
N SER A 150 -0.14 -23.16 -7.46
CA SER A 150 -1.00 -24.21 -6.90
C SER A 150 -2.48 -23.85 -6.99
N ILE A 151 -3.36 -24.80 -6.71
CA ILE A 151 -4.81 -24.58 -6.59
C ILE A 151 -5.17 -23.69 -5.37
N LYS A 152 -4.26 -23.55 -4.41
CA LYS A 152 -4.36 -22.65 -3.26
C LYS A 152 -3.10 -21.79 -3.26
N PRO A 153 -3.04 -20.73 -4.09
CA PRO A 153 -1.84 -19.91 -4.20
C PRO A 153 -1.51 -19.21 -2.89
N ILE A 154 -0.22 -19.14 -2.58
CA ILE A 154 0.32 -18.33 -1.50
C ILE A 154 1.23 -17.29 -2.15
N LYS A 155 0.98 -16.03 -1.90
CA LYS A 155 1.85 -14.92 -2.27
C LYS A 155 2.84 -14.72 -1.11
N PHE A 156 4.09 -14.65 -1.46
CA PHE A 156 5.21 -14.46 -0.58
C PHE A 156 5.98 -13.22 -0.99
N SER A 157 6.39 -12.39 -0.05
CA SER A 157 7.37 -11.34 -0.27
C SER A 157 8.40 -11.30 0.84
N SER A 158 9.61 -10.89 0.49
CA SER A 158 10.66 -10.61 1.47
C SER A 158 11.45 -9.38 1.07
N ILE A 159 11.92 -8.65 2.07
CA ILE A 159 12.81 -7.50 1.93
C ILE A 159 13.88 -7.64 3.00
N PHE A 160 15.14 -7.52 2.60
CA PHE A 160 16.30 -7.46 3.51
C PHE A 160 17.03 -6.16 3.25
N LYS A 161 17.43 -5.46 4.30
CA LYS A 161 18.13 -4.17 4.25
C LYS A 161 19.31 -4.16 5.21
N TYR A 162 20.39 -3.51 4.79
CA TYR A 162 21.57 -3.26 5.59
C TYR A 162 22.04 -1.82 5.38
N ALA A 163 22.55 -1.20 6.45
CA ALA A 163 23.29 0.06 6.35
C ALA A 163 24.65 -0.14 5.66
N PHE A 164 25.15 0.88 5.02
CA PHE A 164 26.46 0.87 4.39
C PHE A 164 27.08 2.28 4.48
N PRO A 165 28.40 2.40 4.72
CA PRO A 165 29.42 1.36 4.84
C PRO A 165 29.38 0.62 6.19
N HIS A 166 28.72 1.17 7.22
CA HIS A 166 28.63 0.57 8.54
C HIS A 166 27.49 -0.45 8.60
N THR A 167 27.82 -1.72 8.37
CA THR A 167 26.81 -2.81 8.33
C THR A 167 26.11 -3.04 9.66
N ASP A 168 26.73 -2.61 10.77
CA ASP A 168 26.17 -2.73 12.12
C ASP A 168 25.07 -1.69 12.39
N GLY A 169 25.08 -0.53 11.69
CA GLY A 169 24.11 0.54 11.91
C GLY A 169 22.66 0.13 11.70
N LEU A 170 22.36 -0.66 10.67
CA LEU A 170 21.03 -1.21 10.44
C LEU A 170 21.09 -2.59 9.77
N MET A 171 20.37 -3.54 10.36
CA MET A 171 19.99 -4.80 9.72
C MET A 171 18.47 -4.98 9.85
N SER A 172 17.75 -5.14 8.75
CA SER A 172 16.30 -5.35 8.79
C SER A 172 15.87 -6.42 7.79
N GLY A 173 14.98 -7.30 8.24
CA GLY A 173 14.34 -8.34 7.43
C GLY A 173 12.83 -8.30 7.59
N ILE A 174 12.11 -8.30 6.48
CA ILE A 174 10.65 -8.34 6.44
C ILE A 174 10.22 -9.51 5.56
N VAL A 175 9.33 -10.35 6.06
CA VAL A 175 8.74 -11.46 5.33
C VAL A 175 7.22 -11.38 5.44
N SER A 176 6.52 -11.53 4.33
CA SER A 176 5.06 -11.56 4.36
C SER A 176 4.46 -12.66 3.50
N PHE A 177 3.28 -13.11 3.92
CA PHE A 177 2.48 -14.13 3.26
C PHE A 177 1.05 -13.61 3.09
N GLU A 178 0.45 -13.87 1.94
CA GLU A 178 -0.97 -13.62 1.69
C GLU A 178 -1.57 -14.85 1.01
N LYS A 179 -2.69 -15.36 1.53
CA LYS A 179 -3.38 -16.54 1.02
C LYS A 179 -4.87 -16.27 0.89
N PRO A 180 -5.44 -16.36 -0.32
CA PRO A 180 -6.89 -16.34 -0.48
C PRO A 180 -7.50 -17.62 0.12
N ILE A 181 -8.52 -17.45 0.95
CA ILE A 181 -9.22 -18.54 1.64
C ILE A 181 -10.66 -18.74 1.11
N SER A 182 -11.17 -17.78 0.33
CA SER A 182 -12.46 -17.93 -0.34
C SER A 182 -12.42 -17.44 -1.80
N ASN A 183 -13.36 -17.91 -2.60
CA ASN A 183 -13.58 -17.42 -3.96
C ASN A 183 -14.28 -16.06 -4.01
N LYS A 184 -14.78 -15.56 -2.89
CA LYS A 184 -15.40 -14.23 -2.74
C LYS A 184 -14.36 -13.14 -2.41
N GLY A 185 -13.08 -13.53 -2.18
CA GLY A 185 -11.97 -12.62 -1.98
C GLY A 185 -11.48 -12.48 -0.54
N LEU A 186 -12.05 -13.21 0.43
CA LEU A 186 -11.48 -13.25 1.77
C LEU A 186 -10.07 -13.84 1.69
N SER A 187 -9.08 -13.15 2.26
CA SER A 187 -7.69 -13.57 2.37
C SER A 187 -7.18 -13.42 3.78
N VAL A 188 -6.22 -14.27 4.15
CA VAL A 188 -5.44 -14.15 5.37
C VAL A 188 -4.05 -13.66 4.99
N SER A 189 -3.54 -12.68 5.74
CA SER A 189 -2.21 -12.12 5.60
C SER A 189 -1.44 -12.27 6.91
N ALA A 190 -0.15 -12.57 6.80
CA ALA A 190 0.78 -12.60 7.91
C ALA A 190 2.06 -11.85 7.51
N LEU A 191 2.61 -11.07 8.43
CA LEU A 191 3.86 -10.36 8.25
C LEU A 191 4.72 -10.55 9.51
N TYR A 192 6.00 -10.80 9.31
CA TYR A 192 7.03 -10.78 10.31
C TYR A 192 8.13 -9.81 9.88
N ALA A 193 8.52 -8.92 10.78
CA ALA A 193 9.67 -8.06 10.58
C ALA A 193 10.59 -8.11 11.82
N TYR A 194 11.89 -8.11 11.56
CA TYR A 194 12.92 -7.96 12.56
C TYR A 194 13.89 -6.88 12.14
N THR A 195 14.22 -5.98 13.05
CA THR A 195 15.16 -4.88 12.80
C THR A 195 16.13 -4.80 13.98
N LYS A 196 17.40 -4.74 13.67
CA LYS A 196 18.48 -4.44 14.61
C LYS A 196 19.15 -3.16 14.18
N THR A 197 19.44 -2.29 15.16
CA THR A 197 20.15 -1.02 14.96
C THR A 197 21.30 -0.89 15.94
N GLU A 198 22.37 -0.26 15.51
CA GLU A 198 23.50 0.13 16.35
C GLU A 198 23.89 1.56 15.99
N THR A 199 23.66 2.48 16.94
CA THR A 199 23.95 3.90 16.76
C THR A 199 25.14 4.27 17.61
N LYS A 200 26.20 4.80 16.99
CA LYS A 200 27.45 5.22 17.65
C LYS A 200 27.45 6.72 17.86
N ASP A 201 28.21 7.18 18.84
CA ASP A 201 28.48 8.59 19.11
C ASP A 201 27.24 9.48 19.31
N LEU A 202 26.18 8.90 19.91
CA LEU A 202 24.97 9.65 20.28
C LEU A 202 25.25 10.75 21.35
N TYR A 203 26.27 10.53 22.15
CA TYR A 203 26.69 11.44 23.22
C TYR A 203 28.18 11.78 23.06
N PRO A 204 28.54 12.71 22.15
CA PRO A 204 29.94 13.03 21.86
C PRO A 204 30.72 13.59 23.05
N ASP A 205 30.03 14.08 24.08
CA ASP A 205 30.63 14.63 25.30
C ASP A 205 30.97 13.57 26.38
N THR A 206 30.61 12.30 26.12
CA THR A 206 31.00 11.21 27.03
C THR A 206 32.44 10.76 26.77
N SER A 207 33.26 10.66 27.84
CA SER A 207 34.59 10.07 27.73
C SER A 207 34.44 8.55 27.56
N GLY A 208 34.50 8.03 26.33
CA GLY A 208 34.34 6.64 25.98
C GLY A 208 33.49 6.41 24.75
N ASP A 209 33.59 5.23 24.12
CA ASP A 209 32.79 4.84 22.97
C ASP A 209 31.33 4.56 23.39
N SER A 210 30.43 5.51 23.09
CA SER A 210 29.01 5.36 23.42
C SER A 210 28.25 4.70 22.25
N VAL A 211 27.50 3.63 22.56
CA VAL A 211 26.74 2.85 21.57
C VAL A 211 25.34 2.58 22.09
N ASN A 212 24.32 2.89 21.27
CA ASN A 212 22.95 2.47 21.55
C ASN A 212 22.58 1.31 20.60
N LYS A 213 22.18 0.17 21.17
CA LYS A 213 21.76 -1.03 20.42
C LYS A 213 20.27 -1.23 20.57
N GLY A 214 19.57 -1.18 19.42
CA GLY A 214 18.14 -1.38 19.34
C GLY A 214 17.76 -2.68 18.65
N ASP A 215 16.79 -3.38 19.18
CA ASP A 215 16.15 -4.56 18.56
C ASP A 215 14.65 -4.32 18.49
N SER A 216 14.03 -4.65 17.34
CA SER A 216 12.59 -4.58 17.18
C SER A 216 12.07 -5.79 16.42
N GLU A 217 11.07 -6.44 16.98
CA GLU A 217 10.33 -7.54 16.38
C GLU A 217 8.87 -7.13 16.18
N TYR A 218 8.32 -7.36 14.99
CA TYR A 218 6.95 -7.03 14.65
C TYR A 218 6.27 -8.19 13.95
N ILE A 219 5.12 -8.60 14.47
CA ILE A 219 4.26 -9.64 13.89
C ILE A 219 2.89 -9.02 13.62
N SER A 220 2.33 -9.28 12.44
CA SER A 220 0.96 -8.91 12.10
C SER A 220 0.21 -10.07 11.49
N LEU A 221 -1.04 -10.27 11.91
CA LEU A 221 -1.98 -11.20 11.31
C LEU A 221 -3.25 -10.44 10.96
N SER A 222 -3.75 -10.59 9.74
CA SER A 222 -4.98 -9.94 9.30
C SER A 222 -5.86 -10.83 8.43
N LEU A 223 -7.16 -10.53 8.45
CA LEU A 223 -8.16 -11.01 7.50
C LEU A 223 -8.59 -9.81 6.65
N ASP A 224 -8.46 -9.95 5.34
CA ASP A 224 -8.75 -8.89 4.37
C ASP A 224 -9.93 -9.30 3.48
N TYR A 225 -10.94 -8.44 3.34
CA TYR A 225 -12.10 -8.68 2.48
C TYR A 225 -12.41 -7.49 1.56
N PRO A 226 -12.36 -7.66 0.22
CA PRO A 226 -12.75 -6.63 -0.72
C PRO A 226 -14.29 -6.56 -0.83
N ILE A 227 -14.88 -5.49 -0.28
CA ILE A 227 -16.33 -5.20 -0.37
C ILE A 227 -16.67 -4.83 -1.80
N ILE A 228 -15.95 -3.84 -2.35
CA ILE A 228 -16.06 -3.41 -3.75
C ILE A 228 -14.73 -3.71 -4.42
N LEU A 229 -14.79 -4.40 -5.56
CA LEU A 229 -13.61 -4.70 -6.36
C LEU A 229 -13.96 -4.57 -7.85
N LYS A 230 -13.74 -3.38 -8.41
CA LYS A 230 -13.86 -3.04 -9.82
C LYS A 230 -12.53 -2.49 -10.32
N ARG A 231 -12.34 -2.38 -11.63
CA ARG A 231 -11.08 -1.90 -12.23
C ARG A 231 -10.66 -0.52 -11.71
N ASN A 232 -11.61 0.39 -11.54
CA ASN A 232 -11.37 1.79 -11.16
C ASN A 232 -11.89 2.16 -9.78
N THR A 233 -12.47 1.22 -9.04
CA THR A 233 -13.03 1.47 -7.72
C THR A 233 -12.80 0.24 -6.84
N GLY A 234 -12.26 0.46 -5.66
CA GLY A 234 -12.06 -0.56 -4.64
C GLY A 234 -12.46 -0.04 -3.27
N LEU A 235 -13.04 -0.92 -2.46
CA LEU A 235 -13.26 -0.72 -1.04
C LEU A 235 -12.98 -2.04 -0.35
N SER A 236 -12.07 -2.06 0.60
CA SER A 236 -11.69 -3.26 1.36
C SER A 236 -11.79 -2.97 2.84
N PHE A 237 -12.15 -4.00 3.58
CA PHE A 237 -12.16 -4.02 5.03
C PHE A 237 -11.11 -5.03 5.50
N ASP A 238 -10.39 -4.69 6.56
CA ASP A 238 -9.45 -5.59 7.21
C ASP A 238 -9.63 -5.56 8.73
N ILE A 239 -9.42 -6.71 9.35
CA ILE A 239 -9.35 -6.88 10.80
C ILE A 239 -8.11 -7.70 11.12
N GLY A 240 -7.36 -7.30 12.11
CA GLY A 240 -6.12 -7.97 12.45
C GLY A 240 -5.63 -7.69 13.85
N THR A 241 -4.49 -8.27 14.16
CA THR A 241 -3.74 -8.03 15.39
C THR A 241 -2.28 -7.82 15.09
N THR A 242 -1.63 -7.03 15.93
CA THR A 242 -0.19 -6.80 15.87
C THR A 242 0.44 -7.09 17.22
N ILE A 243 1.65 -7.63 17.17
CA ILE A 243 2.54 -7.89 18.30
C ILE A 243 3.84 -7.17 17.95
N GLN A 244 4.27 -6.25 18.78
CA GLN A 244 5.55 -5.57 18.62
C GLN A 244 6.31 -5.63 19.94
N ASN A 245 7.56 -6.05 19.87
CA ASN A 245 8.52 -6.00 20.95
C ASN A 245 9.70 -5.16 20.46
N SER A 246 10.07 -4.14 21.20
CA SER A 246 11.26 -3.34 20.93
C SER A 246 12.02 -3.07 22.20
N SER A 247 13.34 -3.04 22.09
CA SER A 247 14.23 -2.67 23.19
C SER A 247 15.38 -1.83 22.67
N SER A 248 15.89 -0.97 23.53
CA SER A 248 17.07 -0.15 23.30
C SER A 248 17.95 -0.18 24.53
N ASP A 249 19.23 -0.55 24.35
CA ASP A 249 20.22 -0.69 25.39
C ASP A 249 21.40 0.26 25.12
N PHE A 250 21.85 0.94 26.15
CA PHE A 250 23.02 1.81 26.08
C PHE A 250 24.27 1.11 26.60
N TYR A 251 25.35 1.23 25.85
CA TYR A 251 26.68 0.68 26.15
C TYR A 251 27.69 1.82 26.19
N LEU A 252 28.62 1.74 27.16
CA LEU A 252 29.79 2.60 27.25
C LEU A 252 31.03 1.68 27.33
N ASP A 253 31.99 1.87 26.43
CA ASP A 253 33.19 1.01 26.31
C ASP A 253 32.85 -0.50 26.29
N ASP A 254 31.87 -0.88 25.47
CA ASP A 254 31.32 -2.25 25.35
C ASP A 254 30.64 -2.82 26.63
N VAL A 255 30.52 -2.04 27.68
CA VAL A 255 29.80 -2.43 28.89
C VAL A 255 28.39 -1.93 28.86
N LYS A 256 27.40 -2.82 28.97
CA LYS A 256 25.98 -2.42 29.08
C LYS A 256 25.81 -1.65 30.40
N THR A 257 25.47 -0.35 30.27
CA THR A 257 25.32 0.53 31.42
C THR A 257 23.84 0.72 31.81
N ASN A 258 22.95 0.81 30.82
CA ASN A 258 21.54 1.04 31.04
C ASN A 258 20.67 0.35 29.99
N ASN A 259 19.43 0.02 30.40
CA ASN A 259 18.30 -0.26 29.54
C ASN A 259 17.61 1.07 29.24
N VAL A 260 17.65 1.56 28.00
CA VAL A 260 17.11 2.88 27.65
C VAL A 260 15.61 2.79 27.50
N SER A 261 15.11 1.77 26.78
CA SER A 261 13.67 1.56 26.62
C SER A 261 13.32 0.10 26.30
N THR A 262 12.13 -0.31 26.71
CA THR A 262 11.53 -1.59 26.33
C THR A 262 10.03 -1.42 26.15
N ASP A 263 9.52 -1.66 24.96
CA ASP A 263 8.10 -1.62 24.64
C ASP A 263 7.60 -2.99 24.22
N ARG A 264 6.46 -3.39 24.76
CA ARG A 264 5.73 -4.61 24.37
C ARG A 264 4.31 -4.24 24.01
N ILE A 265 4.03 -4.09 22.74
CA ILE A 265 2.75 -3.62 22.23
C ILE A 265 1.96 -4.79 21.68
N ARG A 266 0.69 -4.87 22.07
CA ARG A 266 -0.30 -5.81 21.54
C ARG A 266 -1.52 -4.99 21.15
N ALA A 267 -1.93 -5.04 19.89
CA ALA A 267 -3.06 -4.24 19.45
C ALA A 267 -3.97 -5.01 18.49
N ALA A 268 -5.28 -4.81 18.65
CA ALA A 268 -6.27 -5.14 17.64
C ALA A 268 -6.42 -3.96 16.68
N ARG A 269 -6.57 -4.25 15.39
CA ARG A 269 -6.68 -3.23 14.35
C ARG A 269 -7.86 -3.51 13.43
N LEU A 270 -8.55 -2.45 13.06
CA LEU A 270 -9.68 -2.43 12.16
C LEU A 270 -9.40 -1.41 11.07
N GLY A 271 -9.43 -1.83 9.81
CA GLY A 271 -9.09 -0.95 8.69
C GLY A 271 -10.15 -0.93 7.60
N ILE A 272 -10.34 0.25 7.00
CA ILE A 272 -11.08 0.43 5.75
C ILE A 272 -10.17 1.14 4.77
N THR A 273 -9.98 0.53 3.60
CA THR A 273 -9.16 1.07 2.52
C THR A 273 -10.02 1.31 1.29
N GLY A 274 -9.98 2.51 0.75
CA GLY A 274 -10.69 2.88 -0.46
C GLY A 274 -9.77 3.36 -1.58
N ARG A 275 -10.14 3.05 -2.83
CA ARG A 275 -9.47 3.55 -4.02
C ARG A 275 -10.50 3.92 -5.08
N LYS A 276 -10.31 5.07 -5.74
CA LYS A 276 -11.10 5.48 -6.90
C LYS A 276 -10.22 6.15 -7.94
N ASP A 277 -10.13 5.52 -9.11
CA ASP A 277 -9.44 6.06 -10.27
C ASP A 277 -10.45 6.75 -11.18
N LEU A 278 -10.18 7.99 -11.52
CA LEU A 278 -10.91 8.81 -12.49
C LEU A 278 -10.02 9.03 -13.72
N GLN A 279 -10.54 9.65 -14.76
CA GLN A 279 -9.81 9.84 -16.02
C GLN A 279 -8.44 10.55 -15.84
N ASN A 280 -8.34 11.46 -14.87
CA ASN A 280 -7.15 12.29 -14.65
C ASN A 280 -6.65 12.28 -13.23
N SER A 281 -7.24 11.49 -12.34
CA SER A 281 -6.83 11.39 -10.96
C SER A 281 -7.00 9.98 -10.40
N ALA A 282 -6.14 9.61 -9.48
CA ALA A 282 -6.29 8.46 -8.60
C ALA A 282 -6.40 8.97 -7.16
N ASN A 283 -7.35 8.42 -6.42
CA ASN A 283 -7.58 8.75 -5.03
C ASN A 283 -7.49 7.48 -4.21
N TYR A 284 -6.84 7.58 -3.07
CA TYR A 284 -6.69 6.50 -2.11
C TYR A 284 -6.94 7.05 -0.71
N PHE A 285 -7.58 6.26 0.15
CA PHE A 285 -7.64 6.53 1.58
C PHE A 285 -7.53 5.23 2.37
N ARG A 286 -7.00 5.32 3.59
CA ARG A 286 -7.05 4.28 4.61
C ARG A 286 -7.46 4.92 5.93
N PHE A 287 -8.52 4.40 6.52
CA PHE A 287 -8.90 4.70 7.90
C PHE A 287 -8.62 3.47 8.76
N GLU A 288 -7.99 3.66 9.89
CA GLU A 288 -7.64 2.59 10.82
C GLU A 288 -8.00 2.98 12.25
N ILE A 289 -8.61 2.04 12.96
CA ILE A 289 -8.80 2.09 14.42
C ILE A 289 -7.86 1.06 15.01
N SER A 290 -7.07 1.46 15.99
CA SER A 290 -6.17 0.60 16.75
C SER A 290 -6.52 0.64 18.21
N GLN A 291 -6.67 -0.55 18.83
CA GLN A 291 -6.94 -0.72 20.24
C GLN A 291 -5.82 -1.52 20.86
N GLY A 292 -5.07 -0.93 21.77
CA GLY A 292 -4.11 -1.62 22.61
C GLY A 292 -4.81 -2.63 23.53
N ILE A 293 -4.16 -3.74 23.80
CA ILE A 293 -4.71 -4.84 24.59
C ILE A 293 -3.81 -5.06 25.80
N ASP A 294 -4.38 -4.95 27.00
CA ASP A 294 -3.71 -5.31 28.25
C ASP A 294 -3.60 -6.85 28.37
N GLY A 295 -2.50 -7.31 28.96
CA GLY A 295 -2.21 -8.73 29.13
C GLY A 295 -1.35 -9.30 28.00
N TRP A 296 -1.20 -10.62 27.92
CA TRP A 296 -0.34 -11.28 26.94
C TRP A 296 1.12 -10.82 27.00
N ASP A 297 1.71 -10.84 28.21
CA ASP A 297 3.11 -10.43 28.40
C ASP A 297 3.34 -8.95 28.00
N ASN A 298 2.31 -8.14 28.23
CA ASN A 298 2.34 -6.71 27.99
C ASN A 298 2.71 -5.98 29.30
N ASP A 299 4.00 -5.95 29.63
CA ASP A 299 4.53 -5.38 30.86
C ASP A 299 4.71 -3.86 30.82
N ILE A 300 4.02 -3.14 29.92
CA ILE A 300 4.11 -1.66 29.88
C ILE A 300 3.77 -1.05 31.25
N LYS A 301 2.87 -1.67 32.03
CA LYS A 301 2.47 -1.15 33.35
C LYS A 301 3.56 -1.24 34.43
N SER A 302 4.51 -2.17 34.32
CA SER A 302 5.51 -2.45 35.36
C SER A 302 6.93 -2.09 34.97
N ASN A 303 7.15 -1.61 33.75
CA ASN A 303 8.49 -1.39 33.22
C ASN A 303 8.93 0.06 33.46
N GLU A 304 9.99 0.25 34.26
CA GLU A 304 10.64 1.55 34.48
C GLU A 304 11.30 2.13 33.23
N TYR A 305 11.41 1.34 32.15
CA TYR A 305 12.16 1.68 30.92
C TYR A 305 11.25 1.71 29.67
N LYS A 306 10.03 2.24 29.77
CA LYS A 306 9.20 2.49 28.60
C LYS A 306 9.84 3.57 27.70
N SER A 307 9.59 3.51 26.41
CA SER A 307 10.01 4.57 25.48
C SER A 307 9.31 5.93 25.76
N ASP A 308 8.13 5.84 26.35
CA ASP A 308 7.36 6.96 26.88
C ASP A 308 6.78 6.53 28.24
N LEU A 309 7.10 7.29 29.31
CA LEU A 309 6.76 6.92 30.70
C LEU A 309 5.26 6.93 30.96
N ASP A 310 4.52 7.79 30.26
CA ASP A 310 3.06 7.99 30.42
C ASP A 310 2.26 7.11 29.47
N ALA A 311 2.94 6.39 28.54
CA ALA A 311 2.30 5.51 27.57
C ALA A 311 1.44 4.43 28.22
N LYS A 312 0.24 4.23 27.68
CA LYS A 312 -0.70 3.18 28.08
C LYS A 312 -0.72 2.01 27.13
N SER A 313 -0.81 0.82 27.68
CA SER A 313 -0.90 -0.43 26.91
C SER A 313 -2.28 -0.62 26.27
N ASN A 314 -3.33 -0.08 26.85
CA ASN A 314 -4.72 -0.16 26.42
C ASN A 314 -5.19 1.07 25.63
N PHE A 315 -4.27 1.74 24.95
CA PHE A 315 -4.55 2.93 24.15
C PHE A 315 -5.61 2.68 23.07
N THR A 316 -6.29 3.75 22.69
CA THR A 316 -7.14 3.80 21.50
C THR A 316 -6.63 4.88 20.57
N LYS A 317 -6.43 4.59 19.29
CA LYS A 317 -6.07 5.59 18.29
C LYS A 317 -6.81 5.41 16.98
N TYR A 318 -6.99 6.54 16.28
CA TYR A 318 -7.60 6.65 14.97
C TYR A 318 -6.60 7.25 14.01
N LYS A 319 -6.40 6.63 12.85
CA LYS A 319 -5.50 7.13 11.82
C LYS A 319 -6.21 7.22 10.47
N LEU A 320 -6.02 8.32 9.76
CA LEU A 320 -6.51 8.54 8.40
C LEU A 320 -5.37 8.92 7.48
N ASP A 321 -5.14 8.11 6.45
CA ASP A 321 -4.21 8.41 5.37
C ASP A 321 -4.99 8.70 4.08
N VAL A 322 -4.61 9.75 3.36
CA VAL A 322 -5.23 10.15 2.09
C VAL A 322 -4.14 10.46 1.07
N VAL A 323 -4.29 9.93 -0.14
CA VAL A 323 -3.41 10.22 -1.27
C VAL A 323 -4.26 10.57 -2.50
N ARG A 324 -3.91 11.65 -3.18
CA ARG A 324 -4.46 12.02 -4.48
C ARG A 324 -3.35 12.31 -5.47
N GLU A 325 -3.39 11.61 -6.58
CA GLU A 325 -2.58 11.91 -7.77
C GLU A 325 -3.47 12.56 -8.83
N GLN A 326 -3.07 13.69 -9.38
CA GLN A 326 -3.84 14.47 -10.35
C GLN A 326 -2.97 14.88 -11.53
N SER A 327 -3.31 14.44 -12.73
CA SER A 327 -2.73 14.99 -13.96
C SER A 327 -3.40 16.32 -14.31
N LEU A 328 -2.62 17.40 -14.34
CA LEU A 328 -3.13 18.75 -14.56
C LEU A 328 -3.38 19.00 -16.06
N ARG A 329 -4.57 19.53 -16.38
CA ARG A 329 -4.98 19.89 -17.75
C ARG A 329 -5.23 21.39 -17.93
N VAL A 330 -4.97 22.18 -16.89
CA VAL A 330 -5.16 23.64 -16.90
C VAL A 330 -4.10 24.29 -17.79
N LYS A 331 -4.47 25.37 -18.52
CA LYS A 331 -3.56 26.14 -19.36
C LYS A 331 -2.33 26.61 -18.53
N GLY A 332 -1.14 26.40 -19.04
CA GLY A 332 0.12 26.70 -18.34
C GLY A 332 0.67 25.53 -17.50
N LEU A 333 -0.19 24.67 -16.95
CA LEU A 333 0.23 23.50 -16.14
C LEU A 333 -0.07 22.15 -16.85
N LYS A 334 -0.40 22.18 -18.12
CA LYS A 334 -0.67 20.96 -18.89
C LYS A 334 0.55 20.03 -18.91
N GLY A 335 0.32 18.76 -18.53
CA GLY A 335 1.36 17.73 -18.47
C GLY A 335 2.13 17.70 -17.15
N PHE A 336 1.81 18.55 -16.19
CA PHE A 336 2.24 18.38 -14.81
C PHE A 336 1.34 17.38 -14.08
N ASN A 337 1.95 16.72 -13.08
CA ASN A 337 1.27 15.84 -12.15
C ASN A 337 1.41 16.44 -10.74
N LEU A 338 0.29 16.56 -10.05
CA LEU A 338 0.20 16.97 -8.66
C LEU A 338 -0.07 15.74 -7.80
N GLU A 339 0.75 15.49 -6.79
CA GLU A 339 0.56 14.49 -5.76
C GLU A 339 0.28 15.21 -4.45
N LEU A 340 -0.80 14.86 -3.78
CA LEU A 340 -1.18 15.33 -2.47
C LEU A 340 -1.24 14.13 -1.54
N LYS A 341 -0.56 14.20 -0.41
CA LYS A 341 -0.62 13.20 0.66
C LYS A 341 -0.95 13.90 1.97
N ALA A 342 -1.71 13.24 2.81
CA ALA A 342 -1.93 13.65 4.18
C ALA A 342 -2.13 12.42 5.06
N SER A 343 -1.63 12.48 6.29
CA SER A 343 -1.89 11.52 7.35
C SER A 343 -2.26 12.29 8.61
N GLY A 344 -3.32 11.87 9.29
CA GLY A 344 -3.75 12.43 10.56
C GLY A 344 -3.97 11.33 11.58
N GLN A 345 -3.64 11.61 12.84
CA GLN A 345 -3.82 10.69 13.96
C GLN A 345 -4.47 11.43 15.14
N LEU A 346 -5.40 10.76 15.79
CA LEU A 346 -5.99 11.14 17.06
C LEU A 346 -5.81 9.98 18.05
N ALA A 347 -5.47 10.28 19.27
CA ALA A 347 -5.29 9.30 20.33
C ALA A 347 -6.20 9.63 21.53
N GLY A 348 -6.69 8.61 22.21
CA GLY A 348 -7.44 8.75 23.46
C GLY A 348 -6.57 8.62 24.70
N ASP A 349 -5.31 8.21 24.53
CA ASP A 349 -4.34 7.94 25.58
C ASP A 349 -2.93 8.17 25.05
N ASN A 350 -1.96 8.41 25.95
CA ASN A 350 -0.55 8.51 25.59
C ASN A 350 -0.06 7.22 24.97
N LEU A 351 0.61 7.33 23.83
CA LEU A 351 1.01 6.20 23.00
C LEU A 351 2.48 5.84 23.26
N PRO A 352 2.82 4.53 23.20
CA PRO A 352 4.22 4.14 23.07
C PRO A 352 4.82 4.78 21.80
N VAL A 353 6.10 5.15 21.82
CA VAL A 353 6.77 5.83 20.70
C VAL A 353 6.55 5.14 19.34
N PRO A 354 6.57 3.80 19.21
CA PRO A 354 6.29 3.15 17.92
C PRO A 354 4.86 3.34 17.38
N GLU A 355 3.92 3.81 18.20
CA GLU A 355 2.53 4.08 17.81
C GLU A 355 2.26 5.57 17.57
N LYS A 356 3.19 6.48 17.91
CA LYS A 356 3.05 7.92 17.68
C LYS A 356 3.08 8.28 16.20
N LEU A 357 2.44 9.38 15.81
CA LEU A 357 2.56 9.98 14.50
C LEU A 357 3.92 10.66 14.38
N SER A 358 4.63 10.45 13.29
CA SER A 358 5.95 11.08 13.09
C SER A 358 6.03 11.86 11.78
N PHE A 359 6.83 12.94 11.80
CA PHE A 359 7.25 13.69 10.62
C PHE A 359 8.77 13.71 10.56
N GLY A 360 9.31 13.54 9.36
CA GLY A 360 10.72 13.36 9.08
C GLY A 360 10.96 12.06 8.31
N GLY A 361 11.79 12.11 7.28
CA GLY A 361 12.14 10.98 6.44
C GLY A 361 11.47 10.97 5.07
N HIS A 362 11.51 9.83 4.40
CA HIS A 362 11.21 9.74 2.96
C HIS A 362 9.74 10.01 2.59
N GLU A 363 8.81 9.72 3.44
CA GLU A 363 7.38 9.81 3.11
C GLU A 363 6.82 11.21 3.34
N PHE A 364 7.12 11.79 4.50
CA PHE A 364 6.82 13.15 4.89
C PHE A 364 8.07 13.76 5.53
N GLY A 365 8.39 15.02 5.21
CA GLY A 365 9.52 15.71 5.79
C GLY A 365 10.88 15.29 5.23
N LYS A 366 11.03 15.19 3.91
CA LYS A 366 12.25 14.72 3.22
C LYS A 366 13.53 15.55 3.44
N GLY A 367 13.42 16.70 4.07
CA GLY A 367 14.53 17.53 4.50
C GLY A 367 14.97 17.25 5.93
N PHE A 368 14.34 16.32 6.62
CA PHE A 368 14.69 15.90 7.97
C PHE A 368 15.10 14.43 8.02
N LYS A 369 15.81 14.07 9.08
CA LYS A 369 16.06 12.67 9.45
C LYS A 369 14.74 11.97 9.80
N ASN A 370 14.74 10.65 9.85
CA ASN A 370 13.55 9.90 10.21
C ASN A 370 13.04 10.29 11.60
N SER A 371 11.72 10.50 11.72
CA SER A 371 11.04 10.82 12.98
C SER A 371 11.63 12.04 13.71
N HIS A 372 11.80 13.14 13.00
CA HIS A 372 12.33 14.38 13.54
C HIS A 372 11.41 14.98 14.62
N ILE A 373 10.10 15.04 14.34
CA ILE A 373 9.08 15.30 15.34
C ILE A 373 8.09 14.14 15.38
N PHE A 374 7.54 13.85 16.55
CA PHE A 374 6.53 12.82 16.75
C PHE A 374 5.62 13.19 17.94
N GLY A 375 4.40 12.67 17.95
CA GLY A 375 3.43 12.92 19.01
C GLY A 375 2.27 11.95 18.98
N ASP A 376 1.45 11.96 20.03
CA ASP A 376 0.27 11.11 20.16
C ASP A 376 -0.78 11.47 19.13
N GLU A 377 -0.94 12.76 18.87
CA GLU A 377 -1.87 13.34 17.92
C GLU A 377 -1.16 14.23 16.92
N GLY A 378 -1.84 14.56 15.81
CA GLY A 378 -1.34 15.52 14.85
C GLY A 378 -1.70 15.17 13.41
N TRP A 379 -1.07 15.90 12.49
CA TRP A 379 -1.22 15.67 11.06
C TRP A 379 0.05 16.02 10.31
N VAL A 380 0.29 15.31 9.21
CA VAL A 380 1.40 15.53 8.31
C VAL A 380 0.89 15.58 6.86
N SER A 381 1.50 16.39 6.03
CA SER A 381 1.08 16.55 4.63
C SER A 381 2.25 16.73 3.69
N SER A 382 2.03 16.39 2.43
CA SER A 382 2.99 16.55 1.34
C SER A 382 2.29 17.00 0.07
N VAL A 383 2.82 18.01 -0.58
CA VAL A 383 2.40 18.50 -1.90
C VAL A 383 3.60 18.38 -2.83
N LYS A 384 3.48 17.60 -3.91
CA LYS A 384 4.54 17.42 -4.90
C LYS A 384 4.03 17.73 -6.30
N LEU A 385 4.72 18.61 -6.99
CA LEU A 385 4.47 18.96 -8.39
C LEU A 385 5.60 18.40 -9.27
N SER A 386 5.26 17.59 -10.27
CA SER A 386 6.24 16.94 -11.14
C SER A 386 5.84 17.02 -12.61
N LYS A 387 6.83 16.90 -13.51
CA LYS A 387 6.57 16.80 -14.95
C LYS A 387 7.43 15.70 -15.58
N ASN A 388 6.78 14.78 -16.31
CA ASN A 388 7.46 13.66 -16.93
C ASN A 388 7.91 14.01 -18.36
N PHE A 389 9.21 13.88 -18.62
CA PHE A 389 9.81 13.99 -19.95
C PHE A 389 10.30 12.61 -20.39
N ARG A 390 9.87 12.17 -21.57
CA ARG A 390 10.34 10.89 -22.14
C ARG A 390 11.55 11.14 -23.03
N LYS A 391 12.64 10.40 -22.80
CA LYS A 391 13.85 10.42 -23.64
C LYS A 391 14.23 8.98 -23.99
N GLY A 392 13.91 8.55 -25.20
CA GLY A 392 14.13 7.16 -25.63
C GLY A 392 13.33 6.17 -24.79
N LYS A 393 14.02 5.23 -24.12
CA LYS A 393 13.43 4.24 -23.20
C LYS A 393 13.30 4.76 -21.76
N GLY A 394 13.84 5.95 -21.48
CA GLY A 394 13.86 6.54 -20.15
C GLY A 394 12.78 7.58 -19.92
N ILE A 395 12.60 7.92 -18.65
CA ILE A 395 11.72 8.99 -18.17
C ILE A 395 12.56 9.83 -17.21
N VAL A 396 12.52 11.15 -17.38
CA VAL A 396 13.12 12.13 -16.48
C VAL A 396 11.99 12.98 -15.92
N SER A 397 11.92 13.08 -14.60
CA SER A 397 10.80 13.72 -13.89
C SER A 397 11.34 14.73 -12.87
N PRO A 398 11.67 15.98 -13.28
CA PRO A 398 11.91 17.03 -12.32
C PRO A 398 10.65 17.28 -11.48
N TYR A 399 10.86 17.59 -10.19
CA TYR A 399 9.80 17.88 -9.27
C TYR A 399 10.22 18.87 -8.18
N ALA A 400 9.23 19.52 -7.59
CA ALA A 400 9.35 20.27 -6.36
C ALA A 400 8.31 19.75 -5.36
N TRP A 401 8.61 19.83 -4.06
CA TRP A 401 7.69 19.45 -3.02
C TRP A 401 7.73 20.39 -1.82
N TYR A 402 6.65 20.37 -1.07
CA TYR A 402 6.55 21.00 0.23
C TYR A 402 5.87 20.02 1.18
N ASP A 403 6.52 19.74 2.30
CA ASP A 403 5.99 18.92 3.38
C ASP A 403 5.79 19.77 4.62
N TYR A 404 4.74 19.48 5.40
CA TYR A 404 4.45 20.12 6.66
C TYR A 404 3.91 19.10 7.65
N GLY A 405 4.36 19.18 8.91
CA GLY A 405 3.91 18.34 10.01
C GLY A 405 3.67 19.16 11.27
N SER A 406 2.64 18.78 12.01
CA SER A 406 2.34 19.27 13.36
C SER A 406 1.95 18.07 14.22
N THR A 407 2.60 17.88 15.34
CA THR A 407 2.35 16.80 16.30
C THR A 407 2.32 17.36 17.72
N SER A 408 1.53 16.74 18.59
CA SER A 408 1.43 17.07 20.01
C SER A 408 1.35 15.81 20.86
N ASP A 409 1.84 15.89 22.08
CA ASP A 409 1.66 14.87 23.12
C ASP A 409 0.50 15.25 24.02
N LEU A 410 -0.31 14.27 24.45
CA LEU A 410 -1.55 14.52 25.21
C LEU A 410 -1.30 15.12 26.60
N ASP A 411 -0.18 14.79 27.24
CA ASP A 411 0.16 15.25 28.58
C ASP A 411 1.12 16.45 28.58
N SER A 412 1.53 16.93 27.40
CA SER A 412 2.39 18.08 27.29
C SER A 412 1.59 19.37 27.48
N SER A 413 2.04 20.25 28.40
CA SER A 413 1.61 21.64 28.48
C SER A 413 2.37 22.52 27.49
N GLU A 414 3.25 21.96 26.69
CA GLU A 414 4.05 22.62 25.67
C GLU A 414 3.26 22.79 24.37
N ASP A 415 3.65 23.78 23.57
CA ASP A 415 3.07 24.03 22.26
C ASP A 415 3.31 22.87 21.30
N ASP A 416 2.47 22.76 20.27
CA ASP A 416 2.60 21.77 19.21
C ASP A 416 3.98 21.83 18.56
N TYR A 417 4.59 20.66 18.31
CA TYR A 417 5.82 20.57 17.52
C TYR A 417 5.50 20.72 16.04
N THR A 418 6.07 21.71 15.37
CA THR A 418 5.84 21.95 13.96
C THR A 418 7.15 21.90 13.15
N ALA A 419 7.08 21.32 11.96
CA ALA A 419 8.21 21.30 11.04
C ALA A 419 7.74 21.32 9.59
N SER A 420 8.54 21.92 8.73
CA SER A 420 8.26 21.94 7.29
C SER A 420 9.52 21.72 6.46
N THR A 421 9.34 21.26 5.21
CA THR A 421 10.42 21.08 4.26
C THR A 421 9.99 21.54 2.88
N LEU A 422 10.77 22.40 2.27
CA LEU A 422 10.70 22.69 0.85
C LEU A 422 11.84 21.98 0.12
N GLY A 423 11.60 21.44 -1.07
CA GLY A 423 12.68 20.81 -1.81
C GLY A 423 12.44 20.65 -3.30
N ILE A 424 13.50 20.28 -3.99
CA ILE A 424 13.52 19.99 -5.43
C ILE A 424 14.21 18.66 -5.70
N GLY A 425 13.80 17.99 -6.76
CA GLY A 425 14.40 16.71 -7.12
C GLY A 425 14.25 16.33 -8.58
N LEU A 426 14.94 15.27 -8.93
CA LEU A 426 14.97 14.68 -10.26
C LEU A 426 14.80 13.15 -10.14
N GLY A 427 13.58 12.68 -10.31
CA GLY A 427 13.28 11.26 -10.35
C GLY A 427 13.10 10.71 -11.75
N GLY A 428 12.92 9.40 -11.87
CA GLY A 428 12.60 8.82 -13.15
C GLY A 428 13.02 7.37 -13.35
N LYS A 429 13.18 7.00 -14.64
CA LYS A 429 13.60 5.66 -15.06
C LYS A 429 14.65 5.78 -16.14
N PHE A 430 15.77 5.09 -16.00
CA PHE A 430 16.75 4.94 -17.10
C PHE A 430 16.19 4.01 -18.19
N ASN A 431 15.47 2.96 -17.77
CA ASN A 431 14.79 1.98 -18.63
C ASN A 431 13.63 1.36 -17.86
N LYS A 432 13.00 0.29 -18.42
CA LYS A 432 11.87 -0.38 -17.78
C LYS A 432 12.18 -1.03 -16.42
N ASN A 433 13.45 -1.28 -16.14
CA ASN A 433 13.92 -2.05 -15.00
C ASN A 433 14.64 -1.20 -13.94
N THR A 434 15.10 0.02 -14.28
CA THR A 434 15.95 0.84 -13.40
C THR A 434 15.28 2.17 -13.11
N THR A 435 15.04 2.44 -11.84
CA THR A 435 14.50 3.71 -11.32
C THR A 435 15.59 4.48 -10.57
N TYR A 436 15.49 5.79 -10.54
CA TYR A 436 16.36 6.66 -9.76
C TYR A 436 15.58 7.85 -9.20
N ASP A 437 16.08 8.40 -8.11
CA ASP A 437 15.62 9.66 -7.52
C ASP A 437 16.80 10.38 -6.86
N LEU A 438 16.89 11.68 -7.10
CA LEU A 438 17.87 12.60 -6.51
C LEU A 438 17.09 13.79 -5.97
N SER A 439 17.35 14.21 -4.76
CA SER A 439 16.62 15.31 -4.14
C SER A 439 17.49 16.12 -3.19
N VAL A 440 17.10 17.36 -2.97
CA VAL A 440 17.62 18.21 -1.91
C VAL A 440 16.45 18.87 -1.21
N GLY A 441 16.39 18.72 0.11
CA GLY A 441 15.37 19.29 0.98
C GLY A 441 15.99 20.35 1.91
N PHE A 442 15.23 21.40 2.12
CA PHE A 442 15.56 22.53 2.98
C PHE A 442 14.59 22.50 4.17
N PRO A 443 15.02 22.01 5.34
CA PRO A 443 14.19 21.92 6.52
C PRO A 443 13.96 23.29 7.15
N SER A 444 12.85 23.45 7.87
CA SER A 444 12.52 24.60 8.70
C SER A 444 11.68 24.13 9.89
N THR A 445 12.09 24.52 11.09
CA THR A 445 11.37 24.26 12.36
C THR A 445 11.01 25.58 13.00
N ASP A 446 10.01 25.61 13.89
CA ASP A 446 9.73 26.77 14.75
C ASP A 446 10.85 26.95 15.79
N GLU A 447 11.22 28.22 16.06
CA GLU A 447 12.34 28.60 16.91
C GLU A 447 12.28 28.13 18.36
N SER A 448 11.10 27.72 18.85
CA SER A 448 10.91 27.25 20.22
C SER A 448 11.57 25.90 20.52
N ASN A 449 11.98 25.12 19.49
CA ASN A 449 12.52 23.77 19.62
C ASN A 449 13.95 23.61 19.05
N THR A 450 14.68 24.71 18.86
CA THR A 450 15.98 24.71 18.15
C THR A 450 17.20 24.32 18.99
N ASP A 451 17.07 24.15 20.30
CA ASP A 451 18.24 24.00 21.18
C ASP A 451 18.94 22.63 21.10
N GLU A 452 18.37 21.61 20.43
CA GLU A 452 18.99 20.27 20.42
C GLU A 452 19.21 19.62 19.04
N VAL A 453 18.69 20.14 17.94
CA VAL A 453 18.83 19.46 16.63
C VAL A 453 19.31 20.43 15.55
N GLY A 454 20.56 20.26 15.12
CA GLY A 454 21.19 21.03 14.05
C GLY A 454 20.35 21.06 12.76
N THR A 455 19.54 22.11 12.60
CA THR A 455 18.57 22.28 11.51
C THR A 455 19.11 23.05 10.30
N ASP A 456 20.36 23.48 10.34
CA ASP A 456 20.91 24.42 9.35
C ASP A 456 21.46 23.78 8.06
N HIS A 457 21.33 22.48 7.87
CA HIS A 457 21.91 21.82 6.70
C HIS A 457 20.86 21.20 5.79
N SER A 458 20.95 21.54 4.50
CA SER A 458 20.15 20.88 3.46
C SER A 458 20.46 19.38 3.42
N ILE A 459 19.41 18.55 3.37
CA ILE A 459 19.53 17.09 3.29
C ILE A 459 19.44 16.65 1.82
N TYR A 460 20.43 15.87 1.40
CA TYR A 460 20.49 15.28 0.08
C TYR A 460 19.91 13.87 0.10
N GLY A 461 18.94 13.61 -0.77
CA GLY A 461 18.32 12.31 -0.95
C GLY A 461 18.80 11.64 -2.25
N PHE A 462 19.10 10.35 -2.14
CA PHE A 462 19.42 9.50 -3.30
C PHE A 462 18.64 8.19 -3.19
N SER A 463 18.12 7.71 -4.32
CA SER A 463 17.53 6.37 -4.43
C SER A 463 17.83 5.77 -5.80
N LEU A 464 18.22 4.51 -5.83
CA LEU A 464 18.41 3.69 -7.03
C LEU A 464 17.73 2.35 -6.83
N GLY A 465 16.91 1.95 -7.79
CA GLY A 465 16.23 0.64 -7.77
C GLY A 465 16.40 -0.10 -9.09
N TRP A 466 16.69 -1.40 -9.02
CA TRP A 466 16.83 -2.27 -10.18
C TRP A 466 15.96 -3.52 -10.04
N PHE A 467 15.05 -3.73 -10.99
CA PHE A 467 14.09 -4.83 -11.05
C PHE A 467 14.51 -5.84 -12.11
N PHE A 468 14.46 -7.15 -11.81
CA PHE A 468 14.83 -8.23 -12.73
C PHE A 468 14.08 -9.55 -12.46
#